data_cc7bbd8793934bd853956c3933bdd33b
#
_entry.id   cc7bbd8793934bd853956c3933bdd33b
#
_cell.length_a   1.000
_cell.length_b   1.000
_cell.length_c   1.000
_cell.angle_alpha   90.00
_cell.angle_beta   90.00
_cell.angle_gamma   90.00
#
_symmetry.space_group_name_H-M   'P 1'
#
loop_
_entity.id
_entity.type
_entity.pdbx_description
1 polymer ?
#
loop_
_entity_poly.entity_id
_entity_poly.type
_entity_poly.pdbx_seq_one_letter_code
_entity_poly.pdbx_strand_id
1 'polypeptide(L)'
;WGWRSALLAGLVGCGIVFAFAGPPTALAFALTQAVPMVLLTYLALLCRPIGETGLQHANENGPAVEWYPAGRLVIWSAVMAGVMAVASLAVLGGDLEELRKALGEFIKATISSGLPQTDGQPVQISEAEIASLSEIAMSVLPAASAMSWMGSLLFNLWLAGRVTFASGQLGRPWPDLAAITYPQGTPLAFGVILLGTMASGYLGLAAAAFAGGFFVAYLLLGLAILHYTTRGRPWRPFALWALYGT
;
A
#
# COMPACT_ATOMS: atom_id res chain seq x y z
N TRP A 1 3.60 7.65 23.86
CA TRP A 1 2.86 7.60 22.59
C TRP A 1 2.75 6.13 22.17
N GLY A 2 1.70 5.74 21.51
CA GLY A 2 1.49 4.36 21.09
C GLY A 2 0.35 4.29 20.07
N TRP A 3 -0.19 3.11 19.80
CA TRP A 3 -1.32 2.92 18.90
C TRP A 3 -2.55 3.78 19.28
N ARG A 4 -2.71 4.11 20.57
CA ARG A 4 -3.77 5.03 21.06
C ARG A 4 -3.66 6.43 20.47
N SER A 5 -2.43 6.94 20.25
CA SER A 5 -2.21 8.22 19.58
C SER A 5 -2.57 8.17 18.10
N ALA A 6 -2.30 7.04 17.43
CA ALA A 6 -2.75 6.82 16.06
C ALA A 6 -4.29 6.77 15.98
N LEU A 7 -4.95 6.12 16.95
CA LEU A 7 -6.41 6.10 17.03
C LEU A 7 -6.98 7.51 17.23
N LEU A 8 -6.43 8.30 18.15
CA LEU A 8 -6.84 9.69 18.36
C LEU A 8 -6.67 10.53 17.09
N ALA A 9 -5.51 10.42 16.43
CA ALA A 9 -5.26 11.13 15.17
C ALA A 9 -6.25 10.71 14.08
N GLY A 10 -6.55 9.42 13.97
CA GLY A 10 -7.57 8.90 13.06
C GLY A 10 -8.96 9.46 13.34
N LEU A 11 -9.38 9.49 14.62
CA LEU A 11 -10.68 10.06 15.02
C LEU A 11 -10.76 11.57 14.73
N VAL A 12 -9.70 12.32 15.02
CA VAL A 12 -9.63 13.75 14.69
C VAL A 12 -9.71 13.96 13.19
N GLY A 13 -8.95 13.19 12.40
CA GLY A 13 -9.01 13.23 10.94
C GLY A 13 -10.41 12.93 10.40
N CYS A 14 -11.05 11.88 10.91
CA CYS A 14 -12.45 11.56 10.56
C CYS A 14 -13.40 12.70 10.92
N GLY A 15 -13.25 13.32 12.07
CA GLY A 15 -14.05 14.47 12.49
C GLY A 15 -13.89 15.69 11.58
N ILE A 16 -12.66 15.98 11.16
CA ILE A 16 -12.37 17.06 10.20
C ILE A 16 -13.02 16.75 8.85
N VAL A 17 -12.81 15.54 8.31
CA VAL A 17 -13.40 15.15 7.02
C VAL A 17 -14.93 15.16 7.10
N PHE A 18 -15.51 14.72 8.22
CA PHE A 18 -16.95 14.79 8.44
C PHE A 18 -17.47 16.21 8.39
N ALA A 19 -16.78 17.16 9.04
CA ALA A 19 -17.20 18.56 9.10
C ALA A 19 -17.13 19.26 7.73
N PHE A 20 -16.16 18.95 6.89
CA PHE A 20 -15.94 19.62 5.61
C PHE A 20 -16.53 18.88 4.39
N ALA A 21 -16.63 17.57 4.44
CA ALA A 21 -17.00 16.74 3.27
C ALA A 21 -18.18 15.77 3.54
N GLY A 22 -18.74 15.79 4.75
CA GLY A 22 -19.92 15.03 5.12
C GLY A 22 -19.68 13.57 5.49
N PRO A 23 -20.75 12.86 5.95
CA PRO A 23 -20.66 11.51 6.51
C PRO A 23 -20.09 10.44 5.55
N PRO A 24 -20.50 10.37 4.26
CA PRO A 24 -19.99 9.33 3.37
C PRO A 24 -18.47 9.41 3.15
N THR A 25 -17.96 10.65 2.99
CA THR A 25 -16.53 10.89 2.78
C THR A 25 -15.73 10.58 4.05
N ALA A 26 -16.28 10.92 5.23
CA ALA A 26 -15.67 10.58 6.52
C ALA A 26 -15.58 9.06 6.72
N LEU A 27 -16.62 8.32 6.36
CA LEU A 27 -16.63 6.86 6.41
C LEU A 27 -15.59 6.28 5.43
N ALA A 28 -15.54 6.78 4.21
CA ALA A 28 -14.53 6.38 3.24
C ALA A 28 -13.11 6.63 3.78
N PHE A 29 -12.83 7.81 4.31
CA PHE A 29 -11.55 8.14 4.95
C PHE A 29 -11.24 7.22 6.14
N ALA A 30 -12.22 6.93 6.98
CA ALA A 30 -12.06 6.04 8.12
C ALA A 30 -11.61 4.65 7.66
N LEU A 31 -12.30 4.06 6.70
CA LEU A 31 -12.04 2.71 6.19
C LEU A 31 -10.74 2.66 5.38
N THR A 32 -10.47 3.69 4.58
CA THR A 32 -9.33 3.67 3.65
C THR A 32 -8.03 4.16 4.28
N GLN A 33 -8.04 5.03 5.26
CA GLN A 33 -6.84 5.63 5.83
C GLN A 33 -6.72 5.37 7.34
N ALA A 34 -7.74 5.73 8.13
CA ALA A 34 -7.61 5.72 9.58
C ALA A 34 -7.47 4.30 10.14
N VAL A 35 -8.36 3.38 9.77
CA VAL A 35 -8.34 2.00 10.26
C VAL A 35 -7.06 1.25 9.88
N PRO A 36 -6.60 1.25 8.60
CA PRO A 36 -5.34 0.62 8.23
C PRO A 36 -4.14 1.19 8.97
N MET A 37 -4.05 2.50 9.12
CA MET A 37 -2.94 3.16 9.82
C MET A 37 -2.90 2.83 11.30
N VAL A 38 -4.06 2.81 11.97
CA VAL A 38 -4.17 2.39 13.39
C VAL A 38 -3.74 0.94 13.55
N LEU A 39 -4.22 0.04 12.67
CA LEU A 39 -3.87 -1.38 12.72
C LEU A 39 -2.38 -1.60 12.46
N LEU A 40 -1.81 -0.97 11.43
CA LEU A 40 -0.38 -1.08 11.14
C LEU A 40 0.47 -0.51 12.28
N THR A 41 0.08 0.61 12.87
CA THR A 41 0.76 1.20 14.04
C THR A 41 0.68 0.27 15.25
N TYR A 42 -0.48 -0.34 15.50
CA TYR A 42 -0.65 -1.32 16.57
C TYR A 42 0.28 -2.51 16.36
N LEU A 43 0.26 -3.12 15.18
CA LEU A 43 1.15 -4.24 14.84
C LEU A 43 2.63 -3.85 14.92
N ALA A 44 2.99 -2.66 14.44
CA ALA A 44 4.37 -2.18 14.48
C ALA A 44 4.92 -2.04 15.91
N LEU A 45 4.06 -1.73 16.87
CA LEU A 45 4.41 -1.56 18.28
C LEU A 45 4.14 -2.82 19.12
N LEU A 46 3.69 -3.90 18.51
CA LEU A 46 3.48 -5.18 19.19
C LEU A 46 4.83 -5.83 19.50
N CYS A 47 5.01 -6.25 20.74
CA CYS A 47 6.19 -6.96 21.19
C CYS A 47 5.81 -8.10 22.13
N ARG A 48 6.70 -9.09 22.22
CA ARG A 48 6.61 -10.19 23.20
C ARG A 48 7.91 -10.36 23.96
N PRO A 49 7.90 -10.72 25.24
CA PRO A 49 9.10 -11.04 25.97
C PRO A 49 9.76 -12.32 25.40
N ILE A 50 11.09 -12.35 25.34
CA ILE A 50 11.86 -13.51 24.87
C ILE A 50 12.09 -14.45 26.06
N GLY A 51 11.19 -15.46 26.24
CA GLY A 51 11.31 -16.59 27.15
C GLY A 51 11.42 -16.24 28.66
N GLU A 52 11.40 -17.27 29.53
CA GLU A 52 11.66 -17.11 30.97
C GLU A 52 13.10 -16.63 31.28
N THR A 53 14.06 -16.99 30.43
CA THR A 53 15.45 -16.51 30.47
C THR A 53 15.59 -15.03 30.15
N GLY A 54 14.65 -14.44 29.36
CA GLY A 54 14.64 -13.00 29.07
C GLY A 54 14.37 -12.12 30.28
N LEU A 55 13.68 -12.65 31.29
CA LEU A 55 13.48 -11.98 32.57
C LEU A 55 14.75 -12.02 33.45
N GLN A 56 15.62 -13.03 33.28
CA GLN A 56 16.89 -13.17 34.05
C GLN A 56 18.05 -12.37 33.40
N HIS A 57 17.93 -12.01 32.10
CA HIS A 57 18.88 -11.17 31.38
C HIS A 57 18.33 -9.77 31.14
N ALA A 58 17.45 -9.28 32.02
CA ALA A 58 17.08 -7.87 32.07
C ALA A 58 18.35 -7.06 32.37
N ASN A 59 19.02 -6.60 31.31
CA ASN A 59 20.10 -5.63 31.43
C ASN A 59 19.49 -4.29 31.88
N GLU A 60 20.34 -3.33 32.29
CA GLU A 60 19.92 -1.97 32.69
C GLU A 60 18.92 -1.27 31.73
N ASN A 61 18.71 -1.82 30.50
CA ASN A 61 17.82 -1.33 29.47
C ASN A 61 16.44 -2.04 29.41
N GLY A 62 16.08 -2.88 30.40
CA GLY A 62 14.80 -3.58 30.46
C GLY A 62 14.81 -5.01 29.89
N PRO A 63 13.66 -5.73 29.93
CA PRO A 63 13.57 -7.11 29.45
C PRO A 63 13.83 -7.22 27.96
N ALA A 64 14.52 -8.29 27.54
CA ALA A 64 14.71 -8.59 26.12
C ALA A 64 13.32 -8.87 25.46
N VAL A 65 12.97 -8.08 24.47
CA VAL A 65 11.69 -8.18 23.76
C VAL A 65 11.89 -8.42 22.26
N GLU A 66 11.06 -9.27 21.70
CA GLU A 66 10.96 -9.47 20.25
C GLU A 66 9.82 -8.61 19.69
N TRP A 67 10.18 -7.72 18.79
CA TRP A 67 9.22 -6.85 18.10
C TRP A 67 8.58 -7.55 16.90
N TYR A 68 7.35 -7.17 16.61
CA TYR A 68 6.64 -7.70 15.44
C TYR A 68 7.45 -7.45 14.16
N PRO A 69 7.70 -8.49 13.32
CA PRO A 69 8.60 -8.40 12.18
C PRO A 69 8.13 -7.37 11.14
N ALA A 70 9.04 -6.49 10.69
CA ALA A 70 8.73 -5.47 9.67
C ALA A 70 8.22 -6.10 8.36
N GLY A 71 8.74 -7.27 7.97
CA GLY A 71 8.26 -7.97 6.78
C GLY A 71 6.79 -8.37 6.85
N ARG A 72 6.30 -8.75 8.02
CA ARG A 72 4.86 -9.03 8.20
C ARG A 72 4.00 -7.78 8.07
N LEU A 73 4.51 -6.60 8.48
CA LEU A 73 3.80 -5.33 8.27
C LEU A 73 3.63 -5.02 6.78
N VAL A 74 4.68 -5.26 5.98
CA VAL A 74 4.64 -5.08 4.52
C VAL A 74 3.59 -6.02 3.89
N ILE A 75 3.57 -7.29 4.30
CA ILE A 75 2.57 -8.25 3.79
C ILE A 75 1.15 -7.87 4.20
N TRP A 76 0.92 -7.43 5.45
CA TRP A 76 -0.38 -6.91 5.86
C TRP A 76 -0.80 -5.68 5.06
N SER A 77 0.14 -4.78 4.76
CA SER A 77 -0.14 -3.61 3.89
C SER A 77 -0.54 -4.05 2.48
N ALA A 78 0.10 -5.08 1.91
CA ALA A 78 -0.26 -5.64 0.60
C ALA A 78 -1.67 -6.23 0.60
N VAL A 79 -2.01 -7.01 1.65
CA VAL A 79 -3.35 -7.59 1.80
C VAL A 79 -4.40 -6.51 1.94
N MET A 80 -4.17 -5.51 2.80
CA MET A 80 -5.11 -4.38 2.96
C MET A 80 -5.30 -3.61 1.66
N ALA A 81 -4.23 -3.33 0.93
CA ALA A 81 -4.31 -2.65 -0.36
C ALA A 81 -5.12 -3.44 -1.38
N GLY A 82 -4.93 -4.76 -1.46
CA GLY A 82 -5.74 -5.64 -2.30
C GLY A 82 -7.23 -5.60 -1.92
N VAL A 83 -7.53 -5.74 -0.62
CA VAL A 83 -8.92 -5.68 -0.12
C VAL A 83 -9.57 -4.34 -0.47
N MET A 84 -8.85 -3.24 -0.30
CA MET A 84 -9.40 -1.91 -0.58
C MET A 84 -9.60 -1.66 -2.08
N ALA A 85 -8.67 -2.13 -2.92
CA ALA A 85 -8.85 -2.05 -4.37
C ALA A 85 -10.07 -2.86 -4.84
N VAL A 86 -10.27 -4.07 -4.30
CA VAL A 86 -11.46 -4.88 -4.56
C VAL A 86 -12.74 -4.18 -4.05
N ALA A 87 -12.71 -3.61 -2.85
CA ALA A 87 -13.85 -2.88 -2.31
C ALA A 87 -14.21 -1.65 -3.16
N SER A 88 -13.21 -0.93 -3.69
CA SER A 88 -13.47 0.20 -4.61
C SER A 88 -14.10 -0.24 -5.93
N LEU A 89 -13.72 -1.40 -6.48
CA LEU A 89 -14.39 -1.95 -7.66
C LEU A 89 -15.88 -2.26 -7.40
N ALA A 90 -16.19 -2.84 -6.23
CA ALA A 90 -17.57 -3.14 -5.84
C ALA A 90 -18.43 -1.88 -5.64
N VAL A 91 -17.83 -0.74 -5.28
CA VAL A 91 -18.53 0.54 -5.14
C VAL A 91 -18.75 1.22 -6.49
N LEU A 92 -17.82 1.03 -7.45
CA LEU A 92 -17.88 1.67 -8.76
C LEU A 92 -18.92 1.04 -9.71
N GLY A 93 -19.25 -0.25 -9.55
CA GLY A 93 -20.24 -0.90 -10.40
C GLY A 93 -20.71 -2.24 -9.82
N GLY A 94 -22.01 -2.52 -9.93
CA GLY A 94 -22.64 -3.77 -9.50
C GLY A 94 -22.27 -4.95 -10.38
N ASP A 95 -21.98 -4.70 -11.66
CA ASP A 95 -21.50 -5.69 -12.62
C ASP A 95 -20.37 -5.16 -13.51
N LEU A 96 -19.78 -6.04 -14.33
CA LEU A 96 -18.65 -5.70 -15.19
C LEU A 96 -19.02 -4.68 -16.29
N GLU A 97 -20.25 -4.68 -16.76
CA GLU A 97 -20.72 -3.75 -17.76
C GLU A 97 -20.92 -2.35 -17.18
N GLU A 98 -21.46 -2.26 -15.97
CA GLU A 98 -21.57 -0.99 -15.23
C GLU A 98 -20.19 -0.41 -14.97
N LEU A 99 -19.23 -1.23 -14.50
CA LEU A 99 -17.85 -0.81 -14.28
C LEU A 99 -17.19 -0.31 -15.58
N ARG A 100 -17.40 -1.03 -16.71
CA ARG A 100 -16.88 -0.62 -18.03
C ARG A 100 -17.47 0.73 -18.46
N LYS A 101 -18.79 0.92 -18.29
CA LYS A 101 -19.46 2.20 -18.58
C LYS A 101 -18.92 3.33 -17.73
N ALA A 102 -18.82 3.12 -16.40
CA ALA A 102 -18.30 4.13 -15.49
C ALA A 102 -16.87 4.55 -15.84
N LEU A 103 -16.01 3.59 -16.21
CA LEU A 103 -14.65 3.88 -16.67
C LEU A 103 -14.65 4.62 -18.02
N GLY A 104 -15.51 4.25 -18.95
CA GLY A 104 -15.65 4.94 -20.24
C GLY A 104 -16.07 6.40 -20.06
N GLU A 105 -17.05 6.67 -19.19
CA GLU A 105 -17.49 8.03 -18.84
C GLU A 105 -16.38 8.83 -18.15
N PHE A 106 -15.66 8.21 -17.22
CA PHE A 106 -14.53 8.84 -16.56
C PHE A 106 -13.41 9.19 -17.57
N ILE A 107 -13.09 8.29 -18.49
CA ILE A 107 -12.09 8.52 -19.56
C ILE A 107 -12.55 9.67 -20.45
N LYS A 108 -13.82 9.67 -20.91
CA LYS A 108 -14.40 10.76 -21.69
C LYS A 108 -14.27 12.11 -20.98
N ALA A 109 -14.69 12.17 -19.71
CA ALA A 109 -14.63 13.37 -18.90
C ALA A 109 -13.19 13.87 -18.69
N THR A 110 -12.25 12.96 -18.45
CA THR A 110 -10.83 13.30 -18.22
C THR A 110 -10.18 13.86 -19.49
N ILE A 111 -10.47 13.24 -20.65
CA ILE A 111 -9.94 13.67 -21.94
C ILE A 111 -10.53 15.02 -22.34
N SER A 112 -11.84 15.21 -22.17
CA SER A 112 -12.50 16.47 -22.51
C SER A 112 -12.06 17.66 -21.65
N SER A 113 -11.64 17.38 -20.40
CA SER A 113 -11.19 18.42 -19.46
C SER A 113 -9.67 18.68 -19.49
N GLY A 114 -8.88 17.72 -19.97
CA GLY A 114 -7.40 17.73 -19.80
C GLY A 114 -6.58 17.93 -21.08
N LEU A 115 -7.16 17.78 -22.25
CA LEU A 115 -6.42 17.98 -23.51
C LEU A 115 -6.52 19.43 -23.99
N PRO A 116 -5.40 20.06 -24.39
CA PRO A 116 -5.44 21.35 -25.05
C PRO A 116 -6.24 21.22 -26.35
N GLN A 117 -7.15 22.17 -26.58
CA GLN A 117 -7.88 22.25 -27.83
C GLN A 117 -6.89 22.52 -28.97
N THR A 118 -6.74 21.56 -29.90
CA THR A 118 -5.94 21.78 -31.10
C THR A 118 -6.84 22.46 -32.12
N ASP A 119 -6.50 23.66 -32.56
CA ASP A 119 -7.26 24.49 -33.53
C ASP A 119 -8.69 24.83 -33.08
N GLY A 120 -8.97 24.96 -31.78
CA GLY A 120 -10.27 25.36 -31.26
C GLY A 120 -11.35 24.28 -31.35
N GLN A 121 -11.03 23.07 -31.80
CA GLN A 121 -11.94 21.92 -31.79
C GLN A 121 -11.59 20.94 -30.66
N PRO A 122 -12.60 20.43 -29.94
CA PRO A 122 -12.37 19.38 -28.97
C PRO A 122 -11.84 18.13 -29.71
N VAL A 123 -10.80 17.51 -29.12
CA VAL A 123 -10.27 16.23 -29.63
C VAL A 123 -11.41 15.20 -29.63
N GLN A 124 -11.86 14.78 -30.81
CA GLN A 124 -12.87 13.77 -30.94
C GLN A 124 -12.21 12.40 -30.90
N ILE A 125 -12.43 11.68 -29.80
CA ILE A 125 -12.01 10.29 -29.65
C ILE A 125 -13.17 9.40 -30.05
N SER A 126 -12.92 8.43 -30.93
CA SER A 126 -13.95 7.51 -31.39
C SER A 126 -14.45 6.61 -30.24
N GLU A 127 -15.70 6.16 -30.31
CA GLU A 127 -16.27 5.21 -29.35
C GLU A 127 -15.43 3.91 -29.27
N ALA A 128 -14.82 3.48 -30.38
CA ALA A 128 -13.96 2.31 -30.41
C ALA A 128 -12.66 2.51 -29.62
N GLU A 129 -12.05 3.70 -29.67
CA GLU A 129 -10.88 4.05 -28.88
C GLU A 129 -11.22 4.13 -27.38
N ILE A 130 -12.37 4.70 -27.03
CA ILE A 130 -12.85 4.73 -25.64
C ILE A 130 -13.09 3.31 -25.12
N ALA A 131 -13.67 2.44 -25.90
CA ALA A 131 -13.89 1.05 -25.53
C ALA A 131 -12.55 0.32 -25.28
N SER A 132 -11.57 0.50 -26.18
CA SER A 132 -10.23 -0.12 -26.01
C SER A 132 -9.48 0.42 -24.79
N LEU A 133 -9.55 1.74 -24.54
CA LEU A 133 -8.96 2.36 -23.36
C LEU A 133 -9.64 1.87 -22.07
N SER A 134 -10.96 1.67 -22.10
CA SER A 134 -11.70 1.12 -20.95
C SER A 134 -11.30 -0.32 -20.64
N GLU A 135 -11.05 -1.15 -21.63
CA GLU A 135 -10.55 -2.52 -21.41
C GLU A 135 -9.13 -2.55 -20.80
N ILE A 136 -8.25 -1.70 -21.33
CA ILE A 136 -6.91 -1.54 -20.74
C ILE A 136 -7.02 -1.04 -19.30
N ALA A 137 -7.85 -0.02 -19.06
CA ALA A 137 -8.07 0.52 -17.74
C ALA A 137 -8.62 -0.55 -16.77
N MET A 138 -9.59 -1.34 -17.17
CA MET A 138 -10.12 -2.45 -16.37
C MET A 138 -9.05 -3.46 -15.98
N SER A 139 -8.12 -3.75 -16.87
CA SER A 139 -7.05 -4.73 -16.57
C SER A 139 -5.97 -4.18 -15.65
N VAL A 140 -5.65 -2.88 -15.72
CA VAL A 140 -4.52 -2.25 -15.03
C VAL A 140 -4.93 -1.57 -13.72
N LEU A 141 -6.08 -0.89 -13.69
CA LEU A 141 -6.51 -0.06 -12.55
C LEU A 141 -6.57 -0.81 -11.21
N PRO A 142 -7.05 -2.06 -11.11
CA PRO A 142 -7.09 -2.76 -9.83
C PRO A 142 -5.69 -2.94 -9.23
N ALA A 143 -4.73 -3.35 -10.05
CA ALA A 143 -3.34 -3.50 -9.62
C ALA A 143 -2.70 -2.15 -9.30
N ALA A 144 -2.84 -1.15 -10.17
CA ALA A 144 -2.28 0.18 -10.00
C ALA A 144 -2.84 0.89 -8.74
N SER A 145 -4.13 0.78 -8.48
CA SER A 145 -4.76 1.34 -7.29
C SER A 145 -4.22 0.68 -6.01
N ALA A 146 -4.10 -0.65 -5.99
CA ALA A 146 -3.52 -1.36 -4.86
C ALA A 146 -2.04 -0.98 -4.62
N MET A 147 -1.24 -0.86 -5.70
CA MET A 147 0.15 -0.42 -5.63
C MET A 147 0.27 0.99 -5.03
N SER A 148 -0.51 1.93 -5.55
CA SER A 148 -0.53 3.33 -5.10
C SER A 148 -0.94 3.43 -3.63
N TRP A 149 -1.96 2.66 -3.26
CA TRP A 149 -2.50 2.65 -1.90
C TRP A 149 -1.52 2.06 -0.90
N MET A 150 -0.90 0.93 -1.23
CA MET A 150 0.14 0.33 -0.41
C MET A 150 1.33 1.27 -0.24
N GLY A 151 1.75 1.93 -1.32
CA GLY A 151 2.81 2.94 -1.28
C GLY A 151 2.49 4.07 -0.31
N SER A 152 1.27 4.60 -0.39
CA SER A 152 0.78 5.64 0.53
C SER A 152 0.76 5.17 1.99
N LEU A 153 0.23 3.96 2.28
CA LEU A 153 0.20 3.41 3.63
C LEU A 153 1.60 3.25 4.22
N LEU A 154 2.52 2.65 3.47
CA LEU A 154 3.88 2.41 3.93
C LEU A 154 4.67 3.72 4.09
N PHE A 155 4.48 4.67 3.18
CA PHE A 155 5.08 5.99 3.28
C PHE A 155 4.60 6.74 4.54
N ASN A 156 3.29 6.74 4.79
CA ASN A 156 2.72 7.37 5.98
C ASN A 156 3.20 6.69 7.27
N LEU A 157 3.28 5.36 7.29
CA LEU A 157 3.81 4.61 8.44
C LEU A 157 5.30 4.93 8.67
N TRP A 158 6.10 4.97 7.61
CA TRP A 158 7.50 5.34 7.67
C TRP A 158 7.68 6.77 8.17
N LEU A 159 6.90 7.74 7.62
CA LEU A 159 6.96 9.14 8.01
C LEU A 159 6.59 9.33 9.48
N ALA A 160 5.50 8.70 9.95
CA ALA A 160 5.11 8.72 11.34
C ALA A 160 6.19 8.12 12.25
N GLY A 161 6.80 7.01 11.82
CA GLY A 161 7.94 6.41 12.50
C GLY A 161 9.15 7.35 12.56
N ARG A 162 9.48 8.06 11.47
CA ARG A 162 10.60 9.02 11.44
C ARG A 162 10.38 10.21 12.36
N VAL A 163 9.16 10.75 12.38
CA VAL A 163 8.80 11.87 13.26
C VAL A 163 8.90 11.45 14.73
N THR A 164 8.35 10.29 15.10
CA THR A 164 8.41 9.77 16.47
C THR A 164 9.84 9.38 16.89
N PHE A 165 10.64 8.86 15.96
CA PHE A 165 12.07 8.60 16.21
C PHE A 165 12.84 9.90 16.44
N ALA A 166 12.67 10.92 15.60
CA ALA A 166 13.34 12.20 15.72
C ALA A 166 12.96 12.96 16.99
N SER A 167 11.74 12.76 17.50
CA SER A 167 11.30 13.31 18.79
C SER A 167 11.68 12.49 20.02
N GLY A 168 12.42 11.39 19.84
CA GLY A 168 12.82 10.49 20.95
C GLY A 168 11.66 9.70 21.57
N GLN A 169 10.50 9.66 20.90
CA GLN A 169 9.26 9.04 21.41
C GLN A 169 8.97 7.65 20.83
N LEU A 170 9.85 7.13 19.96
CA LEU A 170 9.65 5.81 19.36
C LEU A 170 9.91 4.71 20.37
N GLY A 171 8.89 3.93 20.71
CA GLY A 171 8.96 2.87 21.72
C GLY A 171 9.70 1.60 21.27
N ARG A 172 10.12 1.50 19.99
CA ARG A 172 10.87 0.36 19.44
C ARG A 172 12.15 0.84 18.76
N PRO A 173 13.20 -0.01 18.67
CA PRO A 173 14.38 0.30 17.87
C PRO A 173 14.00 0.40 16.39
N TRP A 174 14.70 1.26 15.64
CA TRP A 174 14.50 1.39 14.20
C TRP A 174 14.85 0.08 13.50
N PRO A 175 13.93 -0.53 12.71
CA PRO A 175 14.18 -1.81 12.07
C PRO A 175 15.24 -1.69 10.97
N ASP A 176 16.11 -2.70 10.85
CA ASP A 176 16.99 -2.83 9.68
C ASP A 176 16.16 -3.30 8.47
N LEU A 177 15.76 -2.35 7.62
CA LEU A 177 14.96 -2.64 6.43
C LEU A 177 15.72 -3.47 5.39
N ALA A 178 17.07 -3.46 5.41
CA ALA A 178 17.85 -4.29 4.50
C ALA A 178 17.87 -5.78 4.91
N ALA A 179 17.51 -6.08 6.16
CA ALA A 179 17.40 -7.46 6.67
C ALA A 179 15.95 -7.96 6.74
N ILE A 180 15.02 -7.34 5.97
CA ILE A 180 13.62 -7.69 5.97
C ILE A 180 13.42 -9.11 5.40
N THR A 181 12.55 -9.90 6.05
CA THR A 181 12.18 -11.25 5.60
C THR A 181 10.67 -11.41 5.63
N TYR A 182 10.11 -12.16 4.68
CA TYR A 182 8.68 -12.45 4.62
C TYR A 182 8.35 -13.84 5.17
N PRO A 183 7.09 -14.08 5.59
CA PRO A 183 6.62 -15.40 5.98
C PRO A 183 6.84 -16.43 4.86
N GLN A 184 7.16 -17.68 5.22
CA GLN A 184 7.54 -18.72 4.26
C GLN A 184 6.47 -19.01 3.19
N GLY A 185 5.19 -18.89 3.52
CA GLY A 185 4.09 -19.10 2.56
C GLY A 185 3.84 -17.98 1.56
N THR A 186 4.48 -16.82 1.74
CA THR A 186 4.24 -15.63 0.91
C THR A 186 4.54 -15.83 -0.58
N PRO A 187 5.63 -16.52 -0.99
CA PRO A 187 5.89 -16.77 -2.41
C PRO A 187 4.82 -17.63 -3.06
N LEU A 188 4.35 -18.67 -2.34
CA LEU A 188 3.27 -19.53 -2.83
C LEU A 188 1.96 -18.75 -2.98
N ALA A 189 1.61 -17.94 -1.97
CA ALA A 189 0.42 -17.07 -2.02
C ALA A 189 0.49 -16.12 -3.23
N PHE A 190 1.63 -15.48 -3.47
CA PHE A 190 1.80 -14.61 -4.63
C PHE A 190 1.70 -15.37 -5.95
N GLY A 191 2.27 -16.56 -6.05
CA GLY A 191 2.14 -17.43 -7.23
C GLY A 191 0.68 -17.81 -7.52
N VAL A 192 -0.10 -18.16 -6.50
CA VAL A 192 -1.54 -18.44 -6.64
C VAL A 192 -2.32 -17.19 -7.07
N ILE A 193 -2.00 -16.01 -6.49
CA ILE A 193 -2.61 -14.75 -6.89
C ILE A 193 -2.31 -14.44 -8.35
N LEU A 194 -1.06 -14.62 -8.82
CA LEU A 194 -0.70 -14.42 -10.23
C LEU A 194 -1.45 -15.36 -11.17
N LEU A 195 -1.63 -16.62 -10.81
CA LEU A 195 -2.47 -17.55 -11.57
C LEU A 195 -3.92 -17.08 -11.60
N GLY A 196 -4.42 -16.54 -10.49
CA GLY A 196 -5.76 -15.99 -10.39
C GLY A 196 -6.03 -14.81 -11.34
N THR A 197 -5.00 -14.05 -11.74
CA THR A 197 -5.16 -12.95 -12.71
C THR A 197 -5.55 -13.44 -14.12
N MET A 198 -5.34 -14.71 -14.41
CA MET A 198 -5.75 -15.33 -15.68
C MET A 198 -7.24 -15.69 -15.71
N ALA A 199 -7.93 -15.61 -14.58
CA ALA A 199 -9.37 -15.84 -14.53
C ALA A 199 -10.14 -14.66 -15.15
N SER A 200 -11.29 -14.95 -15.76
CA SER A 200 -12.19 -13.93 -16.27
C SER A 200 -13.04 -13.32 -15.16
N GLY A 201 -13.57 -12.15 -15.43
CA GLY A 201 -14.54 -11.49 -14.56
C GLY A 201 -13.94 -10.90 -13.26
N TYR A 202 -14.78 -10.78 -12.25
CA TYR A 202 -14.37 -10.18 -10.95
C TYR A 202 -13.24 -10.93 -10.24
N LEU A 203 -13.13 -12.25 -10.43
CA LEU A 203 -12.05 -13.03 -9.84
C LEU A 203 -10.68 -12.59 -10.38
N GLY A 204 -10.58 -12.38 -11.70
CA GLY A 204 -9.35 -11.87 -12.31
C GLY A 204 -9.02 -10.46 -11.85
N LEU A 205 -10.01 -9.56 -11.78
CA LEU A 205 -9.83 -8.19 -11.29
C LEU A 205 -9.40 -8.17 -9.81
N ALA A 206 -10.02 -8.99 -8.97
CA ALA A 206 -9.65 -9.12 -7.56
C ALA A 206 -8.21 -9.68 -7.42
N ALA A 207 -7.88 -10.71 -8.17
CA ALA A 207 -6.52 -11.26 -8.20
C ALA A 207 -5.51 -10.20 -8.67
N ALA A 208 -5.83 -9.39 -9.70
CA ALA A 208 -4.97 -8.30 -10.15
C ALA A 208 -4.75 -7.24 -9.05
N ALA A 209 -5.78 -6.89 -8.29
CA ALA A 209 -5.67 -5.99 -7.16
C ALA A 209 -4.68 -6.50 -6.10
N PHE A 210 -4.82 -7.77 -5.68
CA PHE A 210 -3.86 -8.38 -4.76
C PHE A 210 -2.47 -8.51 -5.37
N ALA A 211 -2.37 -8.87 -6.67
CA ALA A 211 -1.09 -8.95 -7.37
C ALA A 211 -0.33 -7.62 -7.33
N GLY A 212 -1.01 -6.48 -7.50
CA GLY A 212 -0.41 -5.15 -7.36
C GLY A 212 0.22 -4.91 -6.00
N GLY A 213 -0.50 -5.19 -4.91
CA GLY A 213 0.03 -5.07 -3.55
C GLY A 213 1.23 -5.99 -3.29
N PHE A 214 1.12 -7.27 -3.66
CA PHE A 214 2.23 -8.22 -3.52
C PHE A 214 3.43 -7.87 -4.41
N PHE A 215 3.20 -7.32 -5.60
CA PHE A 215 4.28 -6.82 -6.46
C PHE A 215 5.09 -5.74 -5.74
N VAL A 216 4.45 -4.75 -5.11
CA VAL A 216 5.15 -3.73 -4.31
C VAL A 216 5.90 -4.36 -3.14
N ALA A 217 5.30 -5.36 -2.45
CA ALA A 217 5.99 -6.07 -1.38
C ALA A 217 7.29 -6.72 -1.89
N TYR A 218 7.23 -7.45 -3.00
CA TYR A 218 8.42 -8.09 -3.57
C TYR A 218 9.42 -7.11 -4.18
N LEU A 219 8.96 -5.96 -4.70
CA LEU A 219 9.83 -4.86 -5.10
C LEU A 219 10.64 -4.35 -3.90
N LEU A 220 9.98 -4.12 -2.76
CA LEU A 220 10.66 -3.70 -1.52
C LEU A 220 11.65 -4.75 -1.02
N LEU A 221 11.30 -6.03 -1.10
CA LEU A 221 12.22 -7.13 -0.76
C LEU A 221 13.44 -7.13 -1.68
N GLY A 222 13.24 -6.98 -2.98
CA GLY A 222 14.32 -6.88 -3.96
C GLY A 222 15.26 -5.71 -3.68
N LEU A 223 14.71 -4.53 -3.34
CA LEU A 223 15.48 -3.37 -2.92
C LEU A 223 16.26 -3.64 -1.62
N ALA A 224 15.63 -4.29 -0.64
CA ALA A 224 16.27 -4.68 0.61
C ALA A 224 17.47 -5.61 0.36
N ILE A 225 17.30 -6.64 -0.46
CA ILE A 225 18.36 -7.57 -0.86
C ILE A 225 19.50 -6.82 -1.59
N LEU A 226 19.17 -5.93 -2.53
CA LEU A 226 20.17 -5.12 -3.23
C LEU A 226 20.99 -4.27 -2.23
N HIS A 227 20.33 -3.58 -1.31
CA HIS A 227 21.01 -2.78 -0.30
C HIS A 227 21.86 -3.63 0.65
N TYR A 228 21.39 -4.82 1.01
CA TYR A 228 22.12 -5.75 1.88
C TYR A 228 23.37 -6.30 1.18
N THR A 229 23.23 -6.81 -0.04
CA THR A 229 24.32 -7.47 -0.79
C THR A 229 25.38 -6.48 -1.29
N THR A 230 25.02 -5.22 -1.45
CA THR A 230 25.96 -4.17 -1.89
C THR A 230 26.66 -3.46 -0.74
N ARG A 231 26.31 -3.74 0.53
CA ARG A 231 26.99 -3.14 1.69
C ARG A 231 28.49 -3.40 1.64
N GLY A 232 29.30 -2.34 1.76
CA GLY A 232 30.77 -2.43 1.74
C GLY A 232 31.40 -2.72 0.36
N ARG A 233 30.61 -2.83 -0.72
CA ARG A 233 31.14 -3.05 -2.07
C ARG A 233 31.52 -1.73 -2.75
N PRO A 234 32.68 -1.66 -3.45
CA PRO A 234 33.13 -0.42 -4.10
C PRO A 234 32.20 0.04 -5.24
N TRP A 235 31.47 -0.89 -5.89
CA TRP A 235 30.53 -0.59 -6.97
C TRP A 235 29.12 -0.17 -6.50
N ARG A 236 28.86 -0.14 -5.17
CA ARG A 236 27.56 0.23 -4.60
C ARG A 236 27.03 1.60 -5.09
N PRO A 237 27.85 2.69 -5.15
CA PRO A 237 27.36 3.97 -5.62
C PRO A 237 26.84 3.91 -7.07
N PHE A 238 27.52 3.15 -7.93
CA PHE A 238 27.12 2.94 -9.32
C PHE A 238 25.78 2.18 -9.40
N ALA A 239 25.63 1.10 -8.64
CA ALA A 239 24.38 0.33 -8.61
C ALA A 239 23.18 1.18 -8.12
N LEU A 240 23.38 1.98 -7.08
CA LEU A 240 22.34 2.87 -6.56
C LEU A 240 22.04 4.02 -7.51
N TRP A 241 23.06 4.57 -8.18
CA TRP A 241 22.86 5.57 -9.21
C TRP A 241 22.08 5.02 -10.41
N ALA A 242 22.40 3.82 -10.89
CA ALA A 242 21.67 3.16 -11.98
C ALA A 242 20.20 2.87 -11.61
N LEU A 243 19.89 2.66 -10.31
CA LEU A 243 18.54 2.36 -9.86
C LEU A 243 17.70 3.61 -9.60
N TYR A 244 18.30 4.67 -9.05
CA TYR A 244 17.59 5.86 -8.59
C TYR A 244 17.89 7.13 -9.43
N GLY A 245 18.87 7.07 -10.32
CA GLY A 245 19.34 8.20 -11.13
C GLY A 245 18.69 8.31 -12.51
N THR A 246 17.75 7.39 -12.83
CA THR A 246 16.90 7.44 -14.04
C THR A 246 15.54 8.01 -13.68
#